data_6d2bf0e3e569c4d31f60b59781bf41cc
#
_entry.id   6d2bf0e3e569c4d31f60b59781bf41cc
#
_cell.length_a   1.000
_cell.length_b   1.000
_cell.length_c   1.000
_cell.angle_alpha   90.00
_cell.angle_beta   90.00
_cell.angle_gamma   90.00
#
_symmetry.space_group_name_H-M   'P 1'
#
loop_
_entity.id
_entity.type
_entity.pdbx_description
1 polymer ?
#
loop_
_entity_poly.entity_id
_entity_poly.type
_entity_poly.pdbx_seq_one_letter_code
_entity_poly.pdbx_strand_id
1 'polypeptide(L)'
;MDLSRQTMADWMIKSQLALQILYERLREILLQQAVIQADETTLNVLKEEKTTCYMWLYCCGTDSPNNKVLDAEDLSMPNIVLYDYQASRSGQCAVDFLAGYSGYLQVDGYQGYAKTPATLVACMAHMRRKFVEAQTAQAKGKTGKANWALNHIQKLYRIETRIRDLSAPEKYRIRQQEALPLLVALKDWLDKSVDNIPQQTTLGKAIGYTLRQWPKLIRYLDDGKLSIGRVGMWRSSLKTLFPHPAHQTGRALLTHPAFV
;
A
#
# COMPACT_ATOMS: atom_id res chain seq x y z
N MET A 1 28.89 30.12 4.60
CA MET A 1 27.70 31.00 4.61
C MET A 1 26.64 30.28 5.44
N ASP A 2 26.33 30.78 6.64
CA ASP A 2 25.30 30.15 7.47
C ASP A 2 23.94 30.71 7.10
N LEU A 3 23.08 29.86 6.55
CA LEU A 3 21.71 30.23 6.20
C LEU A 3 20.82 30.13 7.44
N SER A 4 20.03 31.18 7.68
CA SER A 4 19.05 31.16 8.76
C SER A 4 17.95 30.14 8.50
N ARG A 5 17.38 29.54 9.56
CA ARG A 5 16.21 28.62 9.43
C ARG A 5 15.03 29.32 8.76
N GLN A 6 14.83 30.61 9.03
CA GLN A 6 13.77 31.40 8.40
C GLN A 6 13.97 31.51 6.89
N THR A 7 15.20 31.81 6.42
CA THR A 7 15.51 31.89 5.00
C THR A 7 15.22 30.56 4.28
N MET A 8 15.62 29.44 4.90
CA MET A 8 15.33 28.11 4.34
C MET A 8 13.83 27.81 4.29
N ALA A 9 13.07 28.17 5.32
CA ALA A 9 11.62 28.02 5.34
C ALA A 9 10.95 28.86 4.25
N ASP A 10 11.35 30.11 4.09
CA ASP A 10 10.81 31.01 3.06
C ASP A 10 11.10 30.50 1.64
N TRP A 11 12.27 29.89 1.42
CA TRP A 11 12.58 29.27 0.14
C TRP A 11 11.70 28.03 -0.12
N MET A 12 11.46 27.22 0.88
CA MET A 12 10.57 26.06 0.74
C MET A 12 9.15 26.49 0.37
N ILE A 13 8.60 27.52 1.02
CA ILE A 13 7.27 28.05 0.73
C ILE A 13 7.21 28.58 -0.71
N LYS A 14 8.19 29.41 -1.10
CA LYS A 14 8.24 29.96 -2.47
C LYS A 14 8.38 28.85 -3.53
N SER A 15 9.19 27.84 -3.26
CA SER A 15 9.36 26.69 -4.14
C SER A 15 8.06 25.88 -4.28
N GLN A 16 7.32 25.67 -3.19
CA GLN A 16 6.02 25.00 -3.20
C GLN A 16 5.05 25.72 -4.14
N LEU A 17 4.90 27.04 -4.00
CA LEU A 17 4.01 27.84 -4.85
C LEU A 17 4.40 27.74 -6.34
N ALA A 18 5.70 27.77 -6.64
CA ALA A 18 6.20 27.63 -8.01
C ALA A 18 5.95 26.22 -8.59
N LEU A 19 5.97 25.18 -7.75
CA LEU A 19 5.80 23.79 -8.18
C LEU A 19 4.36 23.32 -8.12
N GLN A 20 3.41 24.12 -7.64
CA GLN A 20 2.00 23.75 -7.49
C GLN A 20 1.38 23.26 -8.80
N ILE A 21 1.63 23.96 -9.90
CA ILE A 21 1.13 23.59 -11.23
C ILE A 21 1.64 22.22 -11.66
N LEU A 22 2.92 21.92 -11.36
CA LEU A 22 3.51 20.61 -11.65
C LEU A 22 2.85 19.51 -10.81
N TYR A 23 2.63 19.77 -9.51
CA TYR A 23 1.96 18.82 -8.61
C TYR A 23 0.54 18.48 -9.10
N GLU A 24 -0.24 19.49 -9.45
CA GLU A 24 -1.60 19.32 -9.98
C GLU A 24 -1.59 18.53 -11.29
N ARG A 25 -0.66 18.81 -12.19
CA ARG A 25 -0.52 18.06 -13.42
C ARG A 25 -0.13 16.60 -13.18
N LEU A 26 0.76 16.33 -12.25
CA LEU A 26 1.12 14.96 -11.87
C LEU A 26 -0.07 14.23 -11.23
N ARG A 27 -0.89 14.93 -10.44
CA ARG A 27 -2.13 14.36 -9.89
C ARG A 27 -3.13 14.02 -10.99
N GLU A 28 -3.33 14.88 -11.97
CA GLU A 28 -4.20 14.60 -13.13
C GLU A 28 -3.74 13.34 -13.88
N ILE A 29 -2.44 13.20 -14.15
CA ILE A 29 -1.87 12.03 -14.81
C ILE A 29 -2.04 10.78 -13.94
N LEU A 30 -1.83 10.89 -12.62
CA LEU A 30 -2.04 9.80 -11.68
C LEU A 30 -3.50 9.30 -11.71
N LEU A 31 -4.48 10.20 -11.72
CA LEU A 31 -5.90 9.87 -11.74
C LEU A 31 -6.38 9.22 -13.06
N GLN A 32 -5.58 9.29 -14.11
CA GLN A 32 -5.84 8.59 -15.39
C GLN A 32 -5.30 7.15 -15.41
N GLN A 33 -4.55 6.75 -14.39
CA GLN A 33 -3.96 5.41 -14.35
C GLN A 33 -4.99 4.34 -14.00
N ALA A 34 -4.86 3.14 -14.56
CA ALA A 34 -5.76 2.02 -14.27
C ALA A 34 -5.65 1.54 -12.81
N VAL A 35 -4.45 1.69 -12.20
CA VAL A 35 -4.17 1.25 -10.83
C VAL A 35 -3.44 2.34 -10.07
N ILE A 36 -4.02 2.76 -8.95
CA ILE A 36 -3.37 3.63 -7.95
C ILE A 36 -3.15 2.82 -6.69
N GLN A 37 -2.03 3.05 -6.03
CA GLN A 37 -1.74 2.53 -4.69
C GLN A 37 -1.79 3.67 -3.69
N ALA A 38 -2.41 3.45 -2.53
CA ALA A 38 -2.47 4.44 -1.47
C ALA A 38 -2.10 3.84 -0.11
N ASP A 39 -1.48 4.67 0.72
CA ASP A 39 -1.15 4.38 2.12
C ASP A 39 -1.11 5.69 2.92
N GLU A 40 -1.17 5.60 4.23
CA GLU A 40 -0.98 6.75 5.09
C GLU A 40 -0.04 6.41 6.25
N THR A 41 0.71 7.41 6.71
CA THR A 41 1.59 7.30 7.87
C THR A 41 1.37 8.47 8.82
N THR A 42 1.59 8.23 10.11
CA THR A 42 1.49 9.29 11.11
C THR A 42 2.67 10.24 11.01
N LEU A 43 2.39 11.52 11.22
CA LEU A 43 3.35 12.61 11.29
C LEU A 43 3.05 13.45 12.53
N ASN A 44 4.08 13.75 13.35
CA ASN A 44 3.91 14.62 14.51
C ASN A 44 4.23 16.06 14.13
N VAL A 45 3.22 16.94 14.26
CA VAL A 45 3.33 18.37 13.97
C VAL A 45 3.03 19.17 15.22
N LEU A 46 3.96 20.04 15.64
CA LEU A 46 3.90 20.70 16.95
C LEU A 46 2.93 21.89 17.02
N LYS A 47 2.52 22.43 15.89
CA LYS A 47 1.67 23.65 15.83
C LYS A 47 0.23 23.38 15.41
N GLU A 48 -0.12 22.12 15.16
CA GLU A 48 -1.48 21.74 14.86
C GLU A 48 -2.28 21.51 16.16
N GLU A 49 -3.60 21.71 16.11
CA GLU A 49 -4.50 21.42 17.23
C GLU A 49 -4.36 19.97 17.71
N LYS A 50 -4.11 19.06 16.78
CA LYS A 50 -3.79 17.65 17.04
C LYS A 50 -2.32 17.42 16.70
N THR A 51 -1.55 16.97 17.68
CA THR A 51 -0.13 16.64 17.48
C THR A 51 0.10 15.51 16.47
N THR A 52 -0.89 14.63 16.25
CA THR A 52 -0.80 13.53 15.30
C THR A 52 -1.55 13.88 14.03
N CYS A 53 -0.82 14.19 12.99
CA CYS A 53 -1.28 14.41 11.62
C CYS A 53 -0.89 13.22 10.73
N TYR A 54 -1.24 13.26 9.47
CA TYR A 54 -1.02 12.16 8.54
C TYR A 54 -0.42 12.64 7.23
N MET A 55 0.53 11.87 6.74
CA MET A 55 1.00 11.99 5.37
C MET A 55 0.36 10.86 4.57
N TRP A 56 -0.52 11.21 3.65
CA TRP A 56 -1.10 10.30 2.68
C TRP A 56 -0.17 10.20 1.48
N LEU A 57 -0.11 9.02 0.92
CA LEU A 57 0.71 8.72 -0.23
C LEU A 57 -0.16 8.10 -1.30
N TYR A 58 -0.03 8.62 -2.51
CA TYR A 58 -0.69 8.07 -3.70
C TYR A 58 0.36 7.83 -4.76
N CYS A 59 0.39 6.63 -5.35
CA CYS A 59 1.38 6.33 -6.36
C CYS A 59 0.84 5.40 -7.45
N CYS A 60 1.46 5.48 -8.61
CA CYS A 60 1.30 4.53 -9.70
C CYS A 60 2.68 4.14 -10.25
N GLY A 61 2.73 3.09 -11.05
CA GLY A 61 3.96 2.61 -11.66
C GLY A 61 4.23 1.13 -11.40
N THR A 62 5.33 0.64 -11.92
CA THR A 62 5.76 -0.76 -11.82
C THR A 62 6.99 -0.91 -10.94
N ASP A 63 7.09 -2.06 -10.25
CA ASP A 63 8.26 -2.43 -9.44
C ASP A 63 9.50 -2.80 -10.26
N SER A 64 9.40 -2.85 -11.59
CA SER A 64 10.50 -3.32 -12.40
C SER A 64 11.59 -2.25 -12.49
N PRO A 65 12.77 -2.45 -11.91
CA PRO A 65 13.92 -1.57 -12.11
C PRO A 65 14.46 -1.66 -13.54
N ASN A 66 14.03 -2.64 -14.30
CA ASN A 66 14.43 -2.88 -15.67
C ASN A 66 13.31 -2.48 -16.63
N ASN A 67 13.19 -1.20 -16.93
CA ASN A 67 12.41 -0.66 -18.05
C ASN A 67 12.95 -1.13 -19.42
N LYS A 68 13.47 -2.35 -19.53
CA LYS A 68 14.15 -2.83 -20.74
C LYS A 68 13.25 -3.51 -21.77
N VAL A 69 11.97 -3.71 -21.47
CA VAL A 69 11.02 -4.27 -22.43
C VAL A 69 9.77 -3.41 -22.40
N LEU A 70 9.91 -2.24 -22.95
CA LEU A 70 8.76 -1.42 -23.33
C LEU A 70 8.65 -1.55 -24.85
N ASP A 71 7.70 -2.35 -25.31
CA ASP A 71 7.17 -2.20 -26.65
C ASP A 71 6.73 -0.75 -26.80
N ALA A 72 7.09 -0.12 -27.91
CA ALA A 72 6.91 1.32 -28.12
C ALA A 72 5.45 1.80 -28.09
N GLU A 73 4.49 0.90 -27.91
CA GLU A 73 3.06 1.18 -27.77
C GLU A 73 2.58 1.21 -26.29
N ASP A 74 3.32 0.60 -25.37
CA ASP A 74 3.09 0.72 -23.92
C ASP A 74 4.03 1.80 -23.37
N LEU A 75 3.77 3.05 -23.75
CA LEU A 75 4.42 4.23 -23.16
C LEU A 75 4.15 4.22 -21.66
N SER A 76 4.93 3.39 -21.00
CA SER A 76 5.21 3.25 -19.59
C SER A 76 4.26 4.03 -18.69
N MET A 77 3.48 3.32 -17.91
CA MET A 77 2.83 3.95 -16.75
C MET A 77 3.89 4.76 -16.00
N PRO A 78 3.74 6.09 -15.93
CA PRO A 78 4.73 6.92 -15.27
C PRO A 78 4.84 6.51 -13.81
N ASN A 79 6.05 6.41 -13.28
CA ASN A 79 6.25 6.24 -11.85
C ASN A 79 6.00 7.58 -11.18
N ILE A 80 4.79 7.79 -10.69
CA ILE A 80 4.40 9.00 -9.95
C ILE A 80 4.21 8.63 -8.49
N VAL A 81 4.77 9.44 -7.60
CA VAL A 81 4.56 9.36 -6.15
C VAL A 81 4.20 10.75 -5.66
N LEU A 82 3.00 10.90 -5.13
CA LEU A 82 2.50 12.14 -4.56
C LEU A 82 2.25 11.99 -3.06
N TYR A 83 2.60 13.02 -2.33
CA TYR A 83 2.38 13.14 -0.89
C TYR A 83 1.33 14.20 -0.64
N ASP A 84 0.38 13.89 0.24
CA ASP A 84 -0.70 14.77 0.65
C ASP A 84 -0.74 14.85 2.18
N TYR A 85 -0.47 16.03 2.73
CA TYR A 85 -0.53 16.27 4.17
C TYR A 85 -1.95 16.52 4.61
N GLN A 86 -2.37 15.86 5.69
CA GLN A 86 -3.70 16.01 6.27
C GLN A 86 -3.63 16.03 7.80
N ALA A 87 -4.37 16.96 8.42
CA ALA A 87 -4.49 17.05 9.88
C ALA A 87 -5.27 15.87 10.49
N SER A 88 -5.89 15.02 9.67
CA SER A 88 -6.69 13.88 10.15
C SER A 88 -6.52 12.64 9.28
N ARG A 89 -6.88 11.47 9.84
CA ARG A 89 -7.00 10.20 9.11
C ARG A 89 -8.41 9.98 8.56
N SER A 90 -9.17 11.03 8.32
CA SER A 90 -10.53 10.88 7.77
C SER A 90 -10.50 10.23 6.39
N GLY A 91 -11.40 9.29 6.13
CA GLY A 91 -11.58 8.74 4.77
C GLY A 91 -12.01 9.81 3.75
N GLN A 92 -12.48 10.98 4.21
CA GLN A 92 -12.80 12.12 3.34
C GLN A 92 -11.55 12.62 2.62
N CYS A 93 -10.37 12.61 3.28
CA CYS A 93 -9.11 12.99 2.64
C CYS A 93 -8.84 12.17 1.36
N ALA A 94 -9.07 10.85 1.43
CA ALA A 94 -8.92 10.00 0.25
C ALA A 94 -10.00 10.24 -0.81
N VAL A 95 -11.24 10.54 -0.41
CA VAL A 95 -12.33 10.91 -1.34
C VAL A 95 -11.99 12.19 -2.10
N ASP A 96 -11.49 13.20 -1.39
CA ASP A 96 -11.16 14.50 -1.97
C ASP A 96 -9.96 14.41 -2.91
N PHE A 97 -8.91 13.70 -2.51
CA PHE A 97 -7.74 13.51 -3.35
C PHE A 97 -8.05 12.70 -4.62
N LEU A 98 -8.85 11.63 -4.49
CA LEU A 98 -9.21 10.71 -5.57
C LEU A 98 -10.52 11.12 -6.27
N ALA A 99 -10.96 12.36 -6.15
CA ALA A 99 -12.17 12.82 -6.79
C ALA A 99 -12.15 12.55 -8.32
N GLY A 100 -13.19 11.85 -8.81
CA GLY A 100 -13.31 11.46 -10.22
C GLY A 100 -12.58 10.16 -10.59
N TYR A 101 -11.83 9.53 -9.69
CA TYR A 101 -11.15 8.28 -9.95
C TYR A 101 -12.04 7.07 -9.65
N SER A 102 -12.22 6.18 -10.64
CA SER A 102 -13.02 4.96 -10.53
C SER A 102 -12.24 3.67 -10.83
N GLY A 103 -10.93 3.76 -11.08
CA GLY A 103 -10.05 2.62 -11.34
C GLY A 103 -9.78 1.74 -10.11
N TYR A 104 -8.78 0.91 -10.19
CA TYR A 104 -8.36 0.06 -9.06
C TYR A 104 -7.53 0.83 -8.05
N LEU A 105 -7.94 0.79 -6.78
CA LEU A 105 -7.20 1.38 -5.67
C LEU A 105 -6.64 0.28 -4.76
N GLN A 106 -5.33 0.08 -4.79
CA GLN A 106 -4.66 -0.92 -3.96
C GLN A 106 -4.26 -0.34 -2.61
N VAL A 107 -4.87 -0.85 -1.55
CA VAL A 107 -4.77 -0.30 -0.18
C VAL A 107 -4.53 -1.40 0.86
N ASP A 108 -4.33 -0.99 2.09
CA ASP A 108 -4.42 -1.88 3.26
C ASP A 108 -5.88 -2.14 3.67
N GLY A 109 -6.08 -2.63 4.88
CA GLY A 109 -7.43 -2.89 5.42
C GLY A 109 -8.11 -1.67 6.04
N TYR A 110 -7.60 -0.45 5.89
CA TYR A 110 -8.20 0.75 6.46
C TYR A 110 -9.57 1.06 5.82
N GLN A 111 -10.59 1.24 6.68
CA GLN A 111 -11.97 1.41 6.22
C GLN A 111 -12.24 2.77 5.56
N GLY A 112 -11.40 3.75 5.79
CA GLY A 112 -11.56 5.09 5.20
C GLY A 112 -11.59 5.07 3.68
N TYR A 113 -10.85 4.16 3.04
CA TYR A 113 -10.85 4.02 1.58
C TYR A 113 -12.16 3.49 1.00
N ALA A 114 -13.01 2.85 1.82
CA ALA A 114 -14.31 2.34 1.35
C ALA A 114 -15.30 3.44 0.94
N LYS A 115 -15.00 4.71 1.29
CA LYS A 115 -15.79 5.87 0.88
C LYS A 115 -15.47 6.36 -0.54
N THR A 116 -14.35 5.91 -1.12
CA THR A 116 -13.98 6.30 -2.50
C THR A 116 -14.79 5.50 -3.52
N PRO A 117 -15.03 6.03 -4.73
CA PRO A 117 -15.70 5.30 -5.80
C PRO A 117 -14.81 4.24 -6.46
N ALA A 118 -13.53 4.16 -6.11
CA ALA A 118 -12.56 3.25 -6.67
C ALA A 118 -12.83 1.78 -6.30
N THR A 119 -12.45 0.87 -7.17
CA THR A 119 -12.48 -0.57 -6.90
C THR A 119 -11.31 -0.97 -6.00
N LEU A 120 -11.60 -1.28 -4.73
CA LEU A 120 -10.55 -1.58 -3.74
C LEU A 120 -9.90 -2.95 -3.99
N VAL A 121 -8.58 -2.98 -3.98
CA VAL A 121 -7.74 -4.18 -4.03
C VAL A 121 -6.91 -4.25 -2.75
N ALA A 122 -7.00 -5.36 -2.00
CA ALA A 122 -6.26 -5.50 -0.75
C ALA A 122 -4.83 -6.03 -0.99
N CYS A 123 -3.91 -5.58 -0.15
CA CYS A 123 -2.52 -5.98 -0.20
C CYS A 123 -2.28 -7.30 0.56
N MET A 124 -1.84 -8.34 -0.14
CA MET A 124 -1.52 -9.66 0.44
C MET A 124 -0.41 -9.59 1.51
N ALA A 125 0.50 -8.62 1.42
CA ALA A 125 1.56 -8.46 2.40
C ALA A 125 1.02 -8.11 3.80
N HIS A 126 -0.09 -7.37 3.91
CA HIS A 126 -0.74 -7.08 5.18
C HIS A 126 -1.39 -8.33 5.77
N MET A 127 -2.06 -9.14 4.95
CA MET A 127 -2.57 -10.45 5.36
C MET A 127 -1.42 -11.35 5.86
N ARG A 128 -0.35 -11.48 5.06
CA ARG A 128 0.82 -12.29 5.43
C ARG A 128 1.41 -11.87 6.77
N ARG A 129 1.50 -10.56 7.05
CA ARG A 129 2.01 -10.05 8.33
C ARG A 129 1.20 -10.58 9.51
N LYS A 130 -0.13 -10.66 9.40
CA LYS A 130 -0.98 -11.20 10.47
C LYS A 130 -0.68 -12.66 10.78
N PHE A 131 -0.38 -13.47 9.75
CA PHE A 131 0.04 -14.86 9.96
C PHE A 131 1.46 -14.98 10.50
N VAL A 132 2.37 -14.06 10.17
CA VAL A 132 3.71 -13.99 10.78
C VAL A 132 3.60 -13.66 12.28
N GLU A 133 2.77 -12.69 12.65
CA GLU A 133 2.47 -12.36 14.06
C GLU A 133 1.92 -13.59 14.80
N ALA A 134 1.01 -14.34 14.16
CA ALA A 134 0.47 -15.57 14.73
C ALA A 134 1.52 -16.68 14.86
N GLN A 135 2.44 -16.81 13.90
CA GLN A 135 3.55 -17.76 13.95
C GLN A 135 4.51 -17.43 15.10
N THR A 136 4.85 -16.15 15.27
CA THR A 136 5.76 -15.69 16.33
C THR A 136 5.18 -15.90 17.72
N ALA A 137 3.84 -15.85 17.85
CA ALA A 137 3.14 -16.11 19.11
C ALA A 137 3.03 -17.60 19.47
N GLN A 138 3.46 -18.53 18.61
CA GLN A 138 3.45 -19.96 18.88
C GLN A 138 4.67 -20.36 19.74
N ALA A 139 4.51 -21.44 20.50
CA ALA A 139 5.64 -22.02 21.24
C ALA A 139 6.76 -22.47 20.28
N LYS A 140 8.00 -22.18 20.63
CA LYS A 140 9.18 -22.56 19.84
C LYS A 140 9.19 -24.06 19.53
N GLY A 141 9.49 -24.43 18.28
CA GLY A 141 9.65 -25.81 17.84
C GLY A 141 8.35 -26.52 17.41
N LYS A 142 7.17 -25.88 17.50
CA LYS A 142 5.91 -26.47 17.01
C LYS A 142 5.54 -25.91 15.64
N THR A 143 5.35 -26.81 14.67
CA THR A 143 4.76 -26.46 13.36
C THR A 143 3.26 -26.32 13.53
N GLY A 144 2.73 -25.12 13.38
CA GLY A 144 1.34 -24.84 13.62
C GLY A 144 0.55 -24.46 12.35
N LYS A 145 -0.74 -24.23 12.54
CA LYS A 145 -1.67 -23.81 11.46
C LYS A 145 -1.23 -22.51 10.76
N ALA A 146 -0.56 -21.58 11.48
CA ALA A 146 -0.01 -20.36 10.88
C ALA A 146 1.07 -20.67 9.84
N ASN A 147 1.91 -21.67 10.07
CA ASN A 147 2.96 -22.07 9.14
C ASN A 147 2.36 -22.61 7.83
N TRP A 148 1.27 -23.37 7.92
CA TRP A 148 0.57 -23.86 6.73
C TRP A 148 0.10 -22.68 5.85
N ALA A 149 -0.57 -21.70 6.46
CA ALA A 149 -1.02 -20.51 5.75
C ALA A 149 0.15 -19.74 5.11
N LEU A 150 1.24 -19.52 5.86
CA LEU A 150 2.42 -18.83 5.36
C LEU A 150 3.07 -19.56 4.17
N ASN A 151 3.18 -20.90 4.25
CA ASN A 151 3.69 -21.71 3.14
C ASN A 151 2.79 -21.59 1.90
N HIS A 152 1.48 -21.56 2.10
CA HIS A 152 0.51 -21.38 1.01
C HIS A 152 0.64 -20.00 0.35
N ILE A 153 0.70 -18.96 1.16
CA ILE A 153 0.93 -17.58 0.69
C ILE A 153 2.28 -17.49 -0.04
N GLN A 154 3.32 -18.17 0.44
CA GLN A 154 4.63 -18.18 -0.21
C GLN A 154 4.59 -18.78 -1.63
N LYS A 155 3.73 -19.78 -1.89
CA LYS A 155 3.54 -20.32 -3.23
C LYS A 155 2.97 -19.26 -4.19
N LEU A 156 2.00 -18.45 -3.74
CA LEU A 156 1.46 -17.33 -4.51
C LEU A 156 2.55 -16.32 -4.86
N TYR A 157 3.39 -15.93 -3.90
CA TYR A 157 4.50 -15.02 -4.16
C TYR A 157 5.55 -15.60 -5.13
N ARG A 158 5.79 -16.90 -5.11
CA ARG A 158 6.70 -17.56 -6.08
C ARG A 158 6.17 -17.47 -7.51
N ILE A 159 4.85 -17.65 -7.70
CA ILE A 159 4.22 -17.45 -9.00
C ILE A 159 4.45 -16.01 -9.46
N GLU A 160 4.13 -15.02 -8.63
CA GLU A 160 4.29 -13.60 -8.97
C GLU A 160 5.75 -13.22 -9.29
N THR A 161 6.71 -13.79 -8.57
CA THR A 161 8.14 -13.57 -8.85
C THR A 161 8.52 -14.11 -10.24
N ARG A 162 8.00 -15.28 -10.61
CA ARG A 162 8.28 -15.92 -11.90
C ARG A 162 7.68 -15.16 -13.07
N ILE A 163 6.47 -14.60 -12.89
CA ILE A 163 5.73 -13.91 -13.96
C ILE A 163 5.96 -12.39 -13.96
N ARG A 164 6.87 -11.87 -13.14
CA ARG A 164 7.05 -10.43 -12.93
C ARG A 164 7.17 -9.64 -14.23
N ASP A 165 7.99 -10.14 -15.14
CA ASP A 165 8.38 -9.43 -16.37
C ASP A 165 7.52 -9.83 -17.59
N LEU A 166 6.44 -10.60 -17.37
CA LEU A 166 5.50 -10.96 -18.43
C LEU A 166 4.47 -9.85 -18.67
N SER A 167 3.84 -9.89 -19.84
CA SER A 167 2.73 -9.00 -20.19
C SER A 167 1.50 -9.19 -19.28
N ALA A 168 0.64 -8.19 -19.19
CA ALA A 168 -0.57 -8.27 -18.38
C ALA A 168 -1.50 -9.43 -18.80
N PRO A 169 -1.76 -9.71 -20.10
CA PRO A 169 -2.54 -10.88 -20.51
C PRO A 169 -1.91 -12.20 -20.08
N GLU A 170 -0.58 -12.35 -20.16
CA GLU A 170 0.12 -13.56 -19.74
C GLU A 170 0.05 -13.76 -18.23
N LYS A 171 0.27 -12.68 -17.44
CA LYS A 171 0.08 -12.71 -15.99
C LYS A 171 -1.32 -13.16 -15.62
N TYR A 172 -2.34 -12.58 -16.25
CA TYR A 172 -3.73 -12.98 -16.05
C TYR A 172 -3.92 -14.47 -16.29
N ARG A 173 -3.50 -14.99 -17.45
CA ARG A 173 -3.64 -16.41 -17.81
C ARG A 173 -2.98 -17.33 -16.80
N ILE A 174 -1.73 -17.06 -16.41
CA ILE A 174 -0.99 -17.90 -15.46
C ILE A 174 -1.63 -17.82 -14.06
N ARG A 175 -2.09 -16.67 -13.63
CA ARG A 175 -2.82 -16.53 -12.36
C ARG A 175 -4.09 -17.37 -12.31
N GLN A 176 -4.88 -17.39 -13.41
CA GLN A 176 -6.07 -18.25 -13.48
C GLN A 176 -5.71 -19.74 -13.39
N GLN A 177 -4.61 -20.15 -14.02
CA GLN A 177 -4.20 -21.56 -14.03
C GLN A 177 -3.54 -22.02 -12.73
N GLU A 178 -2.71 -21.19 -12.11
CA GLU A 178 -1.84 -21.62 -11.01
C GLU A 178 -2.17 -20.96 -9.66
N ALA A 179 -2.53 -19.67 -9.64
CA ALA A 179 -2.80 -18.97 -8.41
C ALA A 179 -4.24 -19.20 -7.90
N LEU A 180 -5.21 -19.26 -8.80
CA LEU A 180 -6.62 -19.50 -8.43
C LEU A 180 -6.81 -20.80 -7.64
N PRO A 181 -6.28 -21.98 -8.03
CA PRO A 181 -6.41 -23.20 -7.23
C PRO A 181 -5.79 -23.07 -5.83
N LEU A 182 -4.67 -22.35 -5.69
CA LEU A 182 -4.06 -22.09 -4.40
C LEU A 182 -4.93 -21.19 -3.52
N LEU A 183 -5.58 -20.20 -4.11
CA LEU A 183 -6.51 -19.32 -3.37
C LEU A 183 -7.77 -20.09 -2.95
N VAL A 184 -8.31 -20.95 -3.80
CA VAL A 184 -9.45 -21.83 -3.43
C VAL A 184 -9.06 -22.69 -2.23
N ALA A 185 -7.93 -23.39 -2.28
CA ALA A 185 -7.46 -24.20 -1.17
C ALA A 185 -7.20 -23.38 0.13
N LEU A 186 -6.68 -22.14 -0.01
CA LEU A 186 -6.50 -21.25 1.13
C LEU A 186 -7.86 -20.82 1.71
N LYS A 187 -8.84 -20.51 0.87
CA LYS A 187 -10.18 -20.14 1.32
C LYS A 187 -10.86 -21.28 2.08
N ASP A 188 -10.83 -22.49 1.53
CA ASP A 188 -11.39 -23.69 2.18
C ASP A 188 -10.76 -23.94 3.55
N TRP A 189 -9.46 -23.74 3.66
CA TRP A 189 -8.76 -23.86 4.93
C TRP A 189 -9.17 -22.78 5.93
N LEU A 190 -9.34 -21.52 5.48
CA LEU A 190 -9.80 -20.41 6.31
C LEU A 190 -11.21 -20.66 6.85
N ASP A 191 -12.12 -21.10 5.99
CA ASP A 191 -13.52 -21.39 6.36
C ASP A 191 -13.61 -22.53 7.37
N LYS A 192 -12.85 -23.62 7.17
CA LYS A 192 -12.78 -24.72 8.13
C LYS A 192 -12.09 -24.34 9.44
N SER A 193 -11.24 -23.33 9.43
CA SER A 193 -10.46 -22.92 10.60
C SER A 193 -11.17 -21.90 11.47
N VAL A 194 -12.06 -21.07 10.90
CA VAL A 194 -12.71 -19.98 11.64
C VAL A 194 -13.56 -20.49 12.78
N ASP A 195 -14.25 -21.62 12.61
CA ASP A 195 -15.11 -22.23 13.64
C ASP A 195 -14.31 -22.97 14.73
N ASN A 196 -13.09 -23.38 14.41
CA ASN A 196 -12.25 -24.23 15.26
C ASN A 196 -11.14 -23.47 15.99
N ILE A 197 -11.01 -22.15 15.76
CA ILE A 197 -9.94 -21.32 16.34
C ILE A 197 -10.56 -20.09 17.02
N PRO A 198 -10.39 -19.92 18.33
CA PRO A 198 -10.97 -18.78 19.04
C PRO A 198 -10.49 -17.45 18.44
N GLN A 199 -11.43 -16.55 18.19
CA GLN A 199 -11.18 -15.24 17.52
C GLN A 199 -10.25 -14.33 18.32
N GLN A 200 -10.15 -14.51 19.64
CA GLN A 200 -9.27 -13.73 20.50
C GLN A 200 -7.79 -14.07 20.31
N THR A 201 -7.48 -15.26 19.80
CA THR A 201 -6.09 -15.67 19.54
C THR A 201 -5.48 -14.89 18.38
N THR A 202 -4.15 -14.79 18.35
CA THR A 202 -3.44 -14.12 17.25
C THR A 202 -3.76 -14.76 15.90
N LEU A 203 -3.88 -16.10 15.87
CA LEU A 203 -4.26 -16.84 14.66
C LEU A 203 -5.73 -16.58 14.28
N GLY A 204 -6.66 -16.58 15.24
CA GLY A 204 -8.07 -16.28 14.99
C GLY A 204 -8.24 -14.86 14.42
N LYS A 205 -7.50 -13.88 14.95
CA LYS A 205 -7.48 -12.50 14.42
C LYS A 205 -6.95 -12.46 12.98
N ALA A 206 -5.90 -13.25 12.66
CA ALA A 206 -5.35 -13.33 11.30
C ALA A 206 -6.37 -13.92 10.32
N ILE A 207 -7.05 -15.01 10.70
CA ILE A 207 -8.11 -15.65 9.90
C ILE A 207 -9.27 -14.68 9.68
N GLY A 208 -9.80 -14.08 10.75
CA GLY A 208 -10.92 -13.15 10.66
C GLY A 208 -10.59 -11.91 9.82
N TYR A 209 -9.37 -11.36 9.94
CA TYR A 209 -8.91 -10.28 9.07
C TYR A 209 -8.91 -10.72 7.60
N THR A 210 -8.35 -11.89 7.31
CA THR A 210 -8.23 -12.40 5.95
C THR A 210 -9.59 -12.63 5.31
N LEU A 211 -10.53 -13.24 6.03
CA LEU A 211 -11.89 -13.47 5.54
C LEU A 211 -12.64 -12.17 5.25
N ARG A 212 -12.52 -11.16 6.12
CA ARG A 212 -13.12 -9.83 5.85
C ARG A 212 -12.53 -9.14 4.63
N GLN A 213 -11.25 -9.34 4.36
CA GLN A 213 -10.59 -8.73 3.19
C GLN A 213 -10.63 -9.63 1.95
N TRP A 214 -11.13 -10.86 2.05
CA TRP A 214 -11.06 -11.86 0.99
C TRP A 214 -11.54 -11.37 -0.37
N PRO A 215 -12.73 -10.73 -0.51
CA PRO A 215 -13.20 -10.26 -1.82
C PRO A 215 -12.26 -9.23 -2.47
N LYS A 216 -11.51 -8.46 -1.66
CA LYS A 216 -10.54 -7.48 -2.14
C LYS A 216 -9.17 -8.13 -2.40
N LEU A 217 -8.82 -9.19 -1.66
CA LEU A 217 -7.55 -9.90 -1.79
C LEU A 217 -7.47 -10.68 -3.11
N ILE A 218 -8.57 -11.30 -3.55
CA ILE A 218 -8.59 -12.09 -4.77
C ILE A 218 -8.63 -11.24 -6.04
N ARG A 219 -8.99 -9.95 -5.94
CA ARG A 219 -9.10 -9.06 -7.11
C ARG A 219 -7.81 -8.89 -7.91
N TYR A 220 -6.64 -9.19 -7.35
CA TYR A 220 -5.42 -9.16 -8.16
C TYR A 220 -5.41 -10.19 -9.29
N LEU A 221 -6.35 -11.15 -9.27
CA LEU A 221 -6.60 -12.09 -10.36
C LEU A 221 -7.38 -11.46 -11.52
N ASP A 222 -8.08 -10.35 -11.30
CA ASP A 222 -9.01 -9.77 -12.28
C ASP A 222 -8.27 -9.11 -13.46
N ASP A 223 -7.06 -8.59 -13.19
CA ASP A 223 -6.25 -7.91 -14.21
C ASP A 223 -4.75 -8.18 -13.97
N GLY A 224 -4.01 -8.48 -15.04
CA GLY A 224 -2.57 -8.69 -14.98
C GLY A 224 -1.76 -7.44 -14.60
N LYS A 225 -2.33 -6.24 -14.70
CA LYS A 225 -1.72 -4.98 -14.22
C LYS A 225 -1.72 -4.86 -12.70
N LEU A 226 -2.61 -5.57 -12.02
CA LEU A 226 -2.66 -5.60 -10.56
C LEU A 226 -1.49 -6.39 -9.99
N SER A 227 -1.03 -6.03 -8.81
CA SER A 227 -0.01 -6.80 -8.08
C SER A 227 -0.60 -7.50 -6.86
N ILE A 228 -0.02 -8.64 -6.46
CA ILE A 228 -0.43 -9.38 -5.24
C ILE A 228 -0.18 -8.57 -3.96
N GLY A 229 0.77 -7.64 -4.02
CA GLY A 229 1.14 -6.78 -2.91
C GLY A 229 1.49 -5.40 -3.41
N ARG A 230 1.69 -4.46 -2.49
CA ARG A 230 2.14 -3.12 -2.89
C ARG A 230 3.53 -3.17 -3.51
N VAL A 231 3.70 -2.37 -4.54
CA VAL A 231 4.98 -2.10 -5.18
C VAL A 231 5.98 -1.59 -4.14
N GLY A 232 7.19 -2.19 -4.06
CA GLY A 232 8.15 -1.92 -2.97
C GLY A 232 8.78 -0.53 -2.99
N MET A 233 8.70 0.17 -4.13
CA MET A 233 9.43 1.41 -4.41
C MET A 233 9.12 2.54 -3.42
N TRP A 234 7.88 2.70 -2.98
CA TRP A 234 7.47 3.76 -2.05
C TRP A 234 7.76 3.46 -0.58
N ARG A 235 7.86 2.17 -0.18
CA ARG A 235 8.20 1.81 1.21
C ARG A 235 9.59 2.28 1.62
N SER A 236 10.54 2.25 0.69
CA SER A 236 11.88 2.82 0.92
C SER A 236 11.79 4.34 1.01
N SER A 237 11.02 5.00 0.15
CA SER A 237 10.85 6.46 0.15
C SER A 237 10.20 6.96 1.43
N LEU A 238 9.10 6.34 1.90
CA LEU A 238 8.49 6.71 3.18
C LEU A 238 9.41 6.45 4.38
N LYS A 239 10.14 5.33 4.41
CA LYS A 239 11.08 5.05 5.50
C LYS A 239 12.26 6.01 5.52
N THR A 240 12.68 6.49 4.35
CA THR A 240 13.79 7.44 4.23
C THR A 240 13.34 8.86 4.59
N LEU A 241 12.14 9.27 4.15
CA LEU A 241 11.59 10.60 4.41
C LEU A 241 10.97 10.71 5.82
N PHE A 242 10.36 9.64 6.31
CA PHE A 242 9.71 9.60 7.61
C PHE A 242 10.14 8.33 8.37
N PRO A 243 11.35 8.30 8.92
CA PRO A 243 11.82 7.18 9.72
C PRO A 243 10.92 7.01 10.94
N HIS A 244 10.47 5.77 11.19
CA HIS A 244 9.48 5.42 12.22
C HIS A 244 9.89 5.96 13.60
N PRO A 245 8.97 6.53 14.41
CA PRO A 245 9.27 7.14 15.71
C PRO A 245 9.98 6.22 16.72
N ALA A 246 9.90 4.90 16.55
CA ALA A 246 10.60 3.95 17.42
C ALA A 246 12.13 4.04 17.40
N HIS A 247 12.73 4.79 16.48
CA HIS A 247 14.19 5.00 16.37
C HIS A 247 14.59 6.48 16.45
N GLN A 248 13.67 7.39 16.76
CA GLN A 248 13.97 8.81 16.87
C GLN A 248 13.99 9.28 18.33
N THR A 249 15.18 9.35 18.89
CA THR A 249 15.49 10.29 19.98
C THR A 249 15.81 11.70 19.46
N GLY A 250 15.52 11.99 18.20
CA GLY A 250 15.72 13.28 17.54
C GLY A 250 14.41 13.84 17.01
N ARG A 251 13.92 14.94 17.60
CA ARG A 251 12.75 15.72 17.17
C ARG A 251 12.93 16.26 15.76
N ALA A 252 12.26 15.69 14.77
CA ALA A 252 12.05 16.35 13.49
C ALA A 252 11.00 17.46 13.69
N LEU A 253 11.46 18.68 13.81
CA LEU A 253 10.64 19.90 13.97
C LEU A 253 10.22 20.39 12.57
N LEU A 254 9.10 19.88 12.05
CA LEU A 254 8.40 20.58 10.98
C LEU A 254 7.53 21.67 11.62
N THR A 255 8.04 22.90 11.65
CA THR A 255 7.42 24.05 12.37
C THR A 255 6.79 25.06 11.43
N HIS A 256 6.24 24.68 10.26
CA HIS A 256 5.74 25.71 9.35
C HIS A 256 4.37 25.35 8.73
N PRO A 257 3.45 26.35 8.62
CA PRO A 257 2.15 26.22 7.97
C PRO A 257 2.20 26.06 6.44
N ALA A 258 3.36 25.88 5.84
CA ALA A 258 3.54 25.72 4.40
C ALA A 258 3.30 24.30 3.87
N PHE A 259 2.79 23.41 4.70
CA PHE A 259 2.32 22.09 4.29
C PHE A 259 0.77 21.98 4.34
N VAL A 260 0.08 23.13 4.28
CA VAL A 260 -1.36 23.22 4.09
C VAL A 260 -1.66 23.68 2.67
#